data_2befc6e4be7c5bad4fd0f5a54e95ee23
#
_entry.id   2befc6e4be7c5bad4fd0f5a54e95ee23
#
_cell.length_a   1.000
_cell.length_b   1.000
_cell.length_c   1.000
_cell.angle_alpha   90.00
_cell.angle_beta   90.00
_cell.angle_gamma   90.00
#
_symmetry.space_group_name_H-M   'P 1'
#
loop_
_entity.id
_entity.type
_entity.pdbx_description
1 polymer ?
#
loop_
_entity_poly.entity_id
_entity_poly.type
_entity_poly.pdbx_seq_one_letter_code
_entity_poly.pdbx_strand_id
1 'polypeptide(L)'
;MLLSKRHVEPRVLLIEDAEETRELSRMALESQACHVAGVSSAEAALGLLAAGERFDLLFTDVNLGRVSGIEAANQVRALYPHLPILVTSGMDQHAVLPQLSGGIHFLPKPYNMSELLDAIRLCFRHADAGVLTGPDAQAA
;
A
#
# COMPACT_ATOMS: atom_id res chain seq x y z
N MET A 1 -0.28 -6.11 -18.34
CA MET A 1 -0.01 -4.68 -18.54
C MET A 1 0.95 -4.16 -17.50
N LEU A 2 1.97 -3.50 -17.92
CA LEU A 2 2.99 -3.02 -16.99
C LEU A 2 2.54 -1.76 -16.28
N LEU A 3 2.81 -1.67 -14.99
CA LEU A 3 2.47 -0.51 -14.20
C LEU A 3 3.50 0.60 -14.39
N SER A 4 4.75 0.21 -14.61
CA SER A 4 5.84 1.14 -14.81
C SER A 4 7.00 0.36 -15.42
N LYS A 5 7.86 1.05 -16.16
CA LYS A 5 9.06 0.41 -16.70
C LYS A 5 9.97 -0.10 -15.58
N ARG A 6 10.00 0.62 -14.46
CA ARG A 6 10.84 0.25 -13.33
C ARG A 6 10.20 -0.82 -12.46
N HIS A 7 8.88 -1.01 -12.62
CA HIS A 7 8.12 -1.92 -11.78
C HIS A 7 7.44 -2.99 -12.62
N VAL A 8 8.23 -3.60 -13.52
CA VAL A 8 7.76 -4.78 -14.25
C VAL A 8 7.63 -5.89 -13.23
N GLU A 9 6.44 -6.47 -13.12
CA GLU A 9 6.13 -7.49 -12.13
C GLU A 9 6.42 -7.00 -10.71
N PRO A 10 5.77 -5.94 -10.29
CA PRO A 10 6.05 -5.36 -8.98
C PRO A 10 5.71 -6.32 -7.84
N ARG A 11 6.44 -6.20 -6.75
CA ARG A 11 6.20 -6.97 -5.54
C ARG A 11 5.37 -6.17 -4.58
N VAL A 12 4.22 -6.68 -4.23
CA VAL A 12 3.26 -6.01 -3.35
C VAL A 12 3.17 -6.75 -2.03
N LEU A 13 3.32 -6.01 -0.95
CA LEU A 13 3.10 -6.53 0.40
C LEU A 13 1.67 -6.15 0.78
N LEU A 14 0.82 -7.15 0.91
CA LEU A 14 -0.61 -6.96 1.17
C LEU A 14 -0.92 -7.32 2.62
N ILE A 15 -1.50 -6.38 3.34
CA ILE A 15 -1.99 -6.65 4.70
C ILE A 15 -3.51 -6.70 4.67
N GLU A 16 -4.07 -7.84 5.03
CA GLU A 16 -5.51 -8.02 5.11
C GLU A 16 -5.78 -9.13 6.13
N ASP A 17 -6.52 -8.82 7.18
CA ASP A 17 -6.74 -9.78 8.25
C ASP A 17 -7.74 -10.88 7.89
N ALA A 18 -8.67 -10.62 6.99
CA ALA A 18 -9.64 -11.62 6.56
C ALA A 18 -9.04 -12.49 5.47
N GLU A 19 -8.92 -13.79 5.73
CA GLU A 19 -8.25 -14.71 4.81
C GLU A 19 -8.89 -14.70 3.43
N GLU A 20 -10.21 -14.71 3.37
CA GLU A 20 -10.93 -14.76 2.12
C GLU A 20 -10.69 -13.51 1.29
N THR A 21 -10.77 -12.35 1.92
CA THR A 21 -10.53 -11.08 1.24
C THR A 21 -9.07 -10.97 0.81
N ARG A 22 -8.16 -11.44 1.64
CA ARG A 22 -6.74 -11.44 1.33
C ARG A 22 -6.47 -12.27 0.07
N GLU A 23 -7.08 -13.44 -0.01
CA GLU A 23 -6.91 -14.33 -1.16
C GLU A 23 -7.46 -13.70 -2.44
N LEU A 24 -8.63 -13.08 -2.35
CA LEU A 24 -9.24 -12.43 -3.50
C LEU A 24 -8.39 -11.26 -3.99
N SER A 25 -7.90 -10.45 -3.07
CA SER A 25 -7.05 -9.32 -3.43
C SER A 25 -5.74 -9.81 -4.05
N ARG A 26 -5.17 -10.87 -3.48
CA ARG A 26 -3.93 -11.44 -4.00
C ARG A 26 -4.13 -11.93 -5.44
N MET A 27 -5.21 -12.66 -5.68
CA MET A 27 -5.50 -13.18 -7.02
C MET A 27 -5.72 -12.05 -8.02
N ALA A 28 -6.42 -11.00 -7.60
CA ALA A 28 -6.66 -9.86 -8.47
C ALA A 28 -5.36 -9.19 -8.87
N LEU A 29 -4.49 -8.95 -7.92
CA LEU A 29 -3.20 -8.31 -8.20
C LEU A 29 -2.29 -9.22 -9.04
N GLU A 30 -2.29 -10.51 -8.74
CA GLU A 30 -1.48 -11.45 -9.52
C GLU A 30 -1.96 -11.54 -10.97
N SER A 31 -3.23 -11.33 -11.21
CA SER A 31 -3.75 -11.31 -12.58
C SER A 31 -3.20 -10.13 -13.38
N GLN A 32 -2.64 -9.14 -12.71
CA GLN A 32 -2.04 -7.96 -13.33
C GLN A 32 -0.51 -8.02 -13.26
N ALA A 33 0.03 -9.21 -13.19
CA ALA A 33 1.47 -9.46 -13.20
C ALA A 33 2.21 -8.90 -11.98
N CYS A 34 1.51 -8.79 -10.84
CA CYS A 34 2.15 -8.45 -9.59
C CYS A 34 2.54 -9.72 -8.85
N HIS A 35 3.61 -9.65 -8.07
CA HIS A 35 3.95 -10.71 -7.12
C HIS A 35 3.48 -10.25 -5.75
N VAL A 36 2.69 -11.06 -5.07
CA VAL A 36 2.04 -10.64 -3.84
C VAL A 36 2.44 -11.51 -2.67
N ALA A 37 2.90 -10.90 -1.61
CA ALA A 37 3.02 -11.55 -0.32
C ALA A 37 1.89 -11.03 0.55
N GLY A 38 0.94 -11.90 0.86
CA GLY A 38 -0.21 -11.52 1.69
C GLY A 38 0.03 -11.93 3.13
N VAL A 39 -0.18 -10.99 4.03
CA VAL A 39 -0.05 -11.26 5.46
C VAL A 39 -1.29 -10.78 6.18
N SER A 40 -1.51 -11.29 7.40
CA SER A 40 -2.73 -11.01 8.13
C SER A 40 -2.60 -9.87 9.13
N SER A 41 -1.40 -9.35 9.33
CA SER A 41 -1.18 -8.33 10.36
C SER A 41 -0.04 -7.40 10.00
N ALA A 42 -0.04 -6.25 10.65
CA ALA A 42 1.06 -5.29 10.52
C ALA A 42 2.36 -5.90 11.02
N GLU A 43 2.29 -6.69 12.09
CA GLU A 43 3.48 -7.32 12.67
C GLU A 43 4.13 -8.28 11.68
N ALA A 44 3.32 -9.07 10.97
CA ALA A 44 3.85 -9.99 9.97
C ALA A 44 4.50 -9.21 8.83
N ALA A 45 3.88 -8.11 8.41
CA ALA A 45 4.44 -7.27 7.35
C ALA A 45 5.78 -6.68 7.77
N LEU A 46 5.84 -6.13 8.98
CA LEU A 46 7.07 -5.55 9.51
C LEU A 46 8.15 -6.62 9.64
N GLY A 47 7.76 -7.84 9.99
CA GLY A 47 8.71 -8.95 10.08
C GLY A 47 9.36 -9.25 8.75
N LEU A 48 8.59 -9.24 7.67
CA LEU A 48 9.15 -9.48 6.34
C LEU A 48 10.11 -8.35 5.94
N LEU A 49 9.71 -7.12 6.20
CA LEU A 49 10.55 -5.97 5.88
C LEU A 49 11.84 -5.98 6.69
N ALA A 50 11.74 -6.32 7.98
CA ALA A 50 12.91 -6.39 8.85
C ALA A 50 13.85 -7.52 8.44
N ALA A 51 13.31 -8.58 7.83
CA ALA A 51 14.11 -9.69 7.35
C ALA A 51 14.83 -9.37 6.03
N GLY A 52 14.61 -8.19 5.47
CA GLY A 52 15.26 -7.78 4.24
C GLY A 52 14.48 -8.07 2.98
N GLU A 53 13.24 -8.54 3.11
CA GLU A 53 12.39 -8.74 1.95
C GLU A 53 12.11 -7.40 1.28
N ARG A 54 12.18 -7.38 -0.03
CA ARG A 54 11.98 -6.14 -0.79
C ARG A 54 10.62 -6.11 -1.43
N PHE A 55 9.96 -4.97 -1.29
CA PHE A 55 8.65 -4.74 -1.89
C PHE A 55 8.62 -3.40 -2.58
N ASP A 56 7.78 -3.30 -3.61
CA ASP A 56 7.59 -2.07 -4.36
C ASP A 56 6.40 -1.28 -3.85
N LEU A 57 5.52 -1.91 -3.11
CA LEU A 57 4.30 -1.29 -2.62
C LEU A 57 3.78 -2.02 -1.39
N LEU A 58 3.33 -1.26 -0.41
CA LEU A 58 2.51 -1.78 0.69
C LEU A 58 1.06 -1.40 0.39
N PHE A 59 0.18 -2.40 0.39
CA PHE A 59 -1.25 -2.19 0.19
C PHE A 59 -1.98 -2.75 1.39
N THR A 60 -2.74 -1.89 2.09
CA THR A 60 -3.42 -2.31 3.31
C THR A 60 -4.80 -1.70 3.43
N ASP A 61 -5.70 -2.46 4.04
CA ASP A 61 -6.99 -1.95 4.46
C ASP A 61 -6.81 -1.17 5.76
N VAL A 62 -7.63 -0.13 5.95
CA VAL A 62 -7.67 0.59 7.21
C VAL A 62 -8.18 -0.30 8.33
N ASN A 63 -9.16 -1.14 8.02
CA ASN A 63 -9.77 -2.00 9.02
C ASN A 63 -9.06 -3.35 9.06
N LEU A 64 -8.20 -3.53 10.03
CA LEU A 64 -7.44 -4.76 10.22
C LEU A 64 -7.84 -5.47 11.51
N GLY A 65 -9.14 -5.52 11.78
CA GLY A 65 -9.62 -6.15 12.99
C GLY A 65 -9.25 -5.34 14.22
N ARG A 66 -8.36 -5.86 15.06
CA ARG A 66 -8.02 -5.21 16.31
C ARG A 66 -7.03 -4.06 16.15
N VAL A 67 -6.31 -4.03 15.05
CA VAL A 67 -5.29 -3.01 14.81
C VAL A 67 -5.74 -2.15 13.65
N SER A 68 -5.52 -0.85 13.77
CA SER A 68 -5.85 0.08 12.71
C SER A 68 -4.82 -0.02 11.58
N GLY A 69 -5.32 -0.12 10.34
CA GLY A 69 -4.44 -0.05 9.18
C GLY A 69 -3.79 1.32 9.03
N ILE A 70 -4.39 2.35 9.62
CA ILE A 70 -3.79 3.69 9.65
C ILE A 70 -2.51 3.66 10.46
N GLU A 71 -2.56 3.06 11.64
CA GLU A 71 -1.36 2.93 12.48
C GLU A 71 -0.29 2.09 11.79
N ALA A 72 -0.73 0.99 11.16
CA ALA A 72 0.21 0.12 10.44
C ALA A 72 0.90 0.89 9.32
N ALA A 73 0.14 1.61 8.53
CA ALA A 73 0.68 2.39 7.41
C ALA A 73 1.65 3.46 7.91
N ASN A 74 1.27 4.18 8.95
CA ASN A 74 2.12 5.22 9.51
C ASN A 74 3.41 4.65 10.08
N GLN A 75 3.32 3.50 10.73
CA GLN A 75 4.50 2.85 11.29
C GLN A 75 5.46 2.40 10.20
N VAL A 76 4.93 1.78 9.15
CA VAL A 76 5.76 1.37 8.02
C VAL A 76 6.38 2.59 7.35
N ARG A 77 5.60 3.65 7.19
CA ARG A 77 6.11 4.89 6.60
C ARG A 77 7.28 5.46 7.38
N ALA A 78 7.18 5.44 8.71
CA ALA A 78 8.25 5.97 9.55
C ALA A 78 9.53 5.15 9.43
N LEU A 79 9.39 3.84 9.33
CA LEU A 79 10.55 2.93 9.26
C LEU A 79 11.10 2.75 7.86
N TYR A 80 10.25 2.86 6.85
CA TYR A 80 10.63 2.63 5.46
C TYR A 80 10.11 3.79 4.60
N PRO A 81 10.74 4.97 4.71
CA PRO A 81 10.20 6.19 4.10
C PRO A 81 10.15 6.19 2.58
N HIS A 82 10.87 5.26 1.94
CA HIS A 82 10.88 5.20 0.48
C HIS A 82 9.89 4.19 -0.07
N LEU A 83 9.23 3.42 0.77
CA LEU A 83 8.27 2.42 0.32
C LEU A 83 6.93 3.09 0.02
N PRO A 84 6.44 3.00 -1.22
CA PRO A 84 5.10 3.51 -1.54
C PRO A 84 4.04 2.76 -0.74
N ILE A 85 3.05 3.49 -0.24
CA ILE A 85 1.99 2.91 0.58
C ILE A 85 0.64 3.34 0.04
N LEU A 86 -0.24 2.37 -0.16
CA LEU A 86 -1.61 2.59 -0.58
C LEU A 86 -2.55 2.00 0.46
N VAL A 87 -3.43 2.85 0.97
CA VAL A 87 -4.42 2.47 2.00
C VAL A 87 -5.79 2.50 1.37
N THR A 88 -6.62 1.52 1.69
CA THR A 88 -7.99 1.49 1.21
C THR A 88 -8.97 1.38 2.37
N SER A 89 -10.16 1.97 2.19
CA SER A 89 -11.18 1.95 3.24
C SER A 89 -12.54 2.30 2.66
N GLY A 90 -13.58 1.75 3.27
CA GLY A 90 -14.95 2.17 3.02
C GLY A 90 -15.36 3.37 3.84
N MET A 91 -14.49 3.85 4.73
CA MET A 91 -14.77 5.03 5.53
C MET A 91 -14.61 6.30 4.71
N ASP A 92 -15.23 7.38 5.18
CA ASP A 92 -15.08 8.67 4.54
C ASP A 92 -13.61 9.09 4.51
N GLN A 93 -13.15 9.45 3.33
CA GLN A 93 -11.74 9.85 3.17
C GLN A 93 -11.42 11.07 4.03
N HIS A 94 -12.39 11.93 4.29
CA HIS A 94 -12.16 13.10 5.15
C HIS A 94 -11.85 12.70 6.58
N ALA A 95 -12.27 11.51 7.00
CA ALA A 95 -11.94 11.00 8.32
C ALA A 95 -10.59 10.33 8.34
N VAL A 96 -10.20 9.71 7.22
CA VAL A 96 -8.98 8.90 7.15
C VAL A 96 -7.75 9.72 6.80
N LEU A 97 -7.86 10.57 5.77
CA LEU A 97 -6.70 11.30 5.25
C LEU A 97 -5.93 12.11 6.30
N PRO A 98 -6.62 12.83 7.22
CA PRO A 98 -5.86 13.61 8.21
C PRO A 98 -5.02 12.76 9.15
N GLN A 99 -5.32 11.47 9.26
CA GLN A 99 -4.61 10.58 10.17
C GLN A 99 -3.42 9.91 9.53
N LEU A 100 -3.27 10.02 8.20
CA LEU A 100 -2.18 9.38 7.48
C LEU A 100 -0.97 10.29 7.39
N SER A 101 0.20 9.71 7.56
CA SER A 101 1.46 10.41 7.34
C SER A 101 1.58 10.81 5.87
N GLY A 102 2.40 11.82 5.60
CA GLY A 102 2.60 12.29 4.24
C GLY A 102 3.16 11.20 3.34
N GLY A 103 2.75 11.22 2.08
CA GLY A 103 3.21 10.28 1.10
C GLY A 103 2.42 8.98 1.04
N ILE A 104 1.43 8.82 1.90
CA ILE A 104 0.55 7.65 1.87
C ILE A 104 -0.65 7.98 0.99
N HIS A 105 -0.94 7.10 0.03
CA HIS A 105 -2.06 7.28 -0.88
C HIS A 105 -3.29 6.55 -0.39
N PHE A 106 -4.45 7.05 -0.77
CA PHE A 106 -5.73 6.51 -0.31
C PHE A 106 -6.60 6.13 -1.50
N LEU A 107 -7.21 4.94 -1.42
CA LEU A 107 -8.15 4.46 -2.44
C LEU A 107 -9.47 4.13 -1.75
N PRO A 108 -10.54 4.88 -2.02
CA PRO A 108 -11.81 4.60 -1.37
C PRO A 108 -12.47 3.33 -1.92
N LYS A 109 -13.17 2.62 -1.04
CA LYS A 109 -14.01 1.49 -1.43
C LYS A 109 -15.43 1.98 -1.71
N PRO A 110 -16.15 1.36 -2.62
CA PRO A 110 -15.70 0.26 -3.47
C PRO A 110 -14.85 0.77 -4.62
N TYR A 111 -13.92 -0.05 -5.06
CA TYR A 111 -13.09 0.29 -6.23
C TYR A 111 -13.15 -0.88 -7.21
N ASN A 112 -12.93 -0.56 -8.48
CA ASN A 112 -12.78 -1.59 -9.50
C ASN A 112 -11.29 -1.77 -9.81
N MET A 113 -11.00 -2.74 -10.67
CA MET A 113 -9.60 -3.04 -11.00
C MET A 113 -8.90 -1.86 -11.65
N SER A 114 -9.60 -1.14 -12.50
CA SER A 114 -9.02 0.04 -13.17
C SER A 114 -8.61 1.10 -12.16
N GLU A 115 -9.48 1.35 -11.18
CA GLU A 115 -9.19 2.33 -10.14
C GLU A 115 -8.03 1.89 -9.26
N LEU A 116 -7.96 0.59 -8.93
CA LEU A 116 -6.85 0.07 -8.15
C LEU A 116 -5.53 0.24 -8.90
N LEU A 117 -5.50 -0.12 -10.18
CA LEU A 117 -4.29 -0.01 -10.97
C LEU A 117 -3.86 1.45 -11.15
N ASP A 118 -4.82 2.36 -11.33
CA ASP A 118 -4.50 3.78 -11.43
C ASP A 118 -3.88 4.30 -10.13
N ALA A 119 -4.42 3.86 -8.99
CA ALA A 119 -3.88 4.27 -7.69
C ALA A 119 -2.46 3.75 -7.51
N ILE A 120 -2.21 2.50 -7.91
CA ILE A 120 -0.87 1.91 -7.81
C ILE A 120 0.10 2.65 -8.73
N ARG A 121 -0.33 2.96 -9.94
CA ARG A 121 0.50 3.73 -10.87
C ARG A 121 0.87 5.09 -10.31
N LEU A 122 -0.09 5.73 -9.65
CA LEU A 122 0.16 7.02 -9.02
C LEU A 122 1.23 6.91 -7.94
N CYS A 123 1.15 5.86 -7.11
CA CYS A 123 2.15 5.60 -6.08
C CYS A 123 3.54 5.45 -6.72
N PHE A 124 3.63 4.70 -7.81
CA PHE A 124 4.91 4.45 -8.47
C PHE A 124 5.45 5.71 -9.15
N ARG A 125 4.57 6.48 -9.77
CA ARG A 125 5.01 7.73 -10.41
C ARG A 125 5.62 8.69 -9.41
N HIS A 126 5.02 8.80 -8.24
CA HIS A 126 5.56 9.69 -7.21
C HIS A 126 6.90 9.19 -6.71
N ALA A 127 7.04 7.89 -6.51
CA ALA A 127 8.31 7.30 -6.08
C ALA A 127 9.38 7.45 -7.14
N ASP A 128 9.03 7.17 -8.40
CA ASP A 128 9.98 7.24 -9.51
C ASP A 128 10.44 8.67 -9.77
N ALA A 129 9.57 9.64 -9.51
CA ALA A 129 9.92 11.04 -9.68
C ALA A 129 10.73 11.59 -8.50
N GLY A 130 10.94 10.77 -7.47
CA GLY A 130 11.62 11.22 -6.28
C GLY A 130 10.77 12.12 -5.42
N VAL A 131 9.48 12.17 -5.66
CA VAL A 131 8.57 13.00 -4.90
C VAL A 131 7.97 12.18 -3.78
N LEU A 132 8.57 12.28 -2.62
CA LEU A 132 8.00 11.71 -1.42
C LEU A 132 7.19 12.80 -0.79
N THR A 133 5.90 12.65 -0.83
CA THR A 133 5.01 13.74 -0.54
C THR A 133 4.74 13.92 0.94
N GLY A 134 5.70 13.83 1.75
CA GLY A 134 5.59 14.20 3.14
C GLY A 134 5.97 15.67 3.29
N PRO A 135 5.94 16.20 4.49
CA PRO A 135 6.37 17.58 4.72
C PRO A 135 7.79 17.82 4.26
N ASP A 136 8.66 16.87 4.45
CA ASP A 136 10.05 16.99 4.02
C ASP A 136 10.16 16.90 2.51
N ALA A 137 9.35 16.10 1.86
CA ALA A 137 9.34 16.04 0.42
C ALA A 137 8.72 17.31 -0.17
N GLN A 138 7.79 17.89 0.54
CA GLN A 138 7.18 19.15 0.13
C GLN A 138 8.17 20.26 0.28
N ALA A 139 8.88 20.20 1.35
CA ALA A 139 9.97 21.10 1.55
C ALA A 139 11.01 20.82 0.49
N ALA A 140 10.95 19.67 -0.03
CA ALA A 140 11.80 19.33 -1.14
C ALA A 140 11.04 19.64 -2.39
#